data_c613f1c3e0e642c637f33fe20678fc14
#
_entry.id   c613f1c3e0e642c637f33fe20678fc14
#
_cell.length_a   1.000
_cell.length_b   1.000
_cell.length_c   1.000
_cell.angle_alpha   90.00
_cell.angle_beta   90.00
_cell.angle_gamma   90.00
#
_symmetry.space_group_name_H-M   'P 1'
#
loop_
_entity.id
_entity.type
_entity.pdbx_description
1 polymer ?
#
loop_
_entity_poly.entity_id
_entity_poly.type
_entity_poly.pdbx_seq_one_letter_code
_entity_poly.pdbx_strand_id
1 'polypeptide(L)'
;MSKINSSDFIKIMNERGFIHQITDKANLQKEMITTSTVGYIGFDCTAPSLHVGSLIQIMMLRWFQKTGNKPIVLMGGGTTKVGDPSGKDSARPLLSSEKIQFNKENIKTIFEKFLKFGEYDNDAIMVDNADWLENLNYISFLRDYGSYFSVNKLVNLESVKLRLEREQNLSFLE
;
A
#
# COMPACT_ATOMS: atom_id res chain seq x y z
N MET A 1 21.14 -20.65 17.23
CA MET A 1 20.24 -20.19 16.18
C MET A 1 20.97 -19.15 15.35
N SER A 2 21.14 -19.36 14.04
CA SER A 2 21.76 -18.37 13.16
C SER A 2 20.95 -17.07 13.19
N LYS A 3 21.65 -15.95 13.25
CA LYS A 3 21.02 -14.62 13.22
C LYS A 3 20.32 -14.45 11.88
N ILE A 4 19.02 -14.22 11.89
CA ILE A 4 18.24 -13.97 10.66
C ILE A 4 18.64 -12.59 10.11
N ASN A 5 19.00 -12.52 8.84
CA ASN A 5 19.50 -11.31 8.20
C ASN A 5 18.55 -10.79 7.13
N SER A 6 18.75 -9.55 6.68
CA SER A 6 17.96 -8.89 5.64
C SER A 6 17.81 -9.74 4.38
N SER A 7 18.87 -10.40 3.93
CA SER A 7 18.86 -11.30 2.77
C SER A 7 17.99 -12.54 2.92
N ASP A 8 17.63 -12.94 4.14
CA ASP A 8 16.77 -14.11 4.38
C ASP A 8 15.30 -13.83 4.05
N PHE A 9 14.89 -12.55 3.94
CA PHE A 9 13.50 -12.18 3.70
C PHE A 9 12.90 -12.85 2.46
N ILE A 10 13.55 -12.73 1.32
CA ILE A 10 13.06 -13.31 0.06
C ILE A 10 12.94 -14.83 0.16
N LYS A 11 13.93 -15.49 0.78
CA LYS A 11 13.91 -16.93 1.02
C LYS A 11 12.70 -17.34 1.85
N ILE A 12 12.49 -16.65 2.99
CA ILE A 12 11.36 -16.92 3.90
C ILE A 12 10.02 -16.70 3.19
N MET A 13 9.89 -15.63 2.41
CA MET A 13 8.67 -15.34 1.66
C MET A 13 8.37 -16.41 0.60
N ASN A 14 9.39 -16.87 -0.09
CA ASN A 14 9.26 -17.95 -1.08
C ASN A 14 8.87 -19.28 -0.43
N GLU A 15 9.57 -19.69 0.64
CA GLU A 15 9.29 -20.93 1.36
C GLU A 15 7.88 -20.98 1.97
N ARG A 16 7.33 -19.82 2.32
CA ARG A 16 5.99 -19.68 2.90
C ARG A 16 4.89 -19.44 1.87
N GLY A 17 5.22 -19.39 0.58
CA GLY A 17 4.25 -19.18 -0.50
C GLY A 17 3.67 -17.75 -0.58
N PHE A 18 4.35 -16.74 -0.04
CA PHE A 18 3.90 -15.35 -0.12
C PHE A 18 4.16 -14.72 -1.49
N ILE A 19 5.13 -15.26 -2.26
CA ILE A 19 5.56 -14.68 -3.52
C ILE A 19 4.81 -15.32 -4.68
N HIS A 20 3.99 -14.52 -5.36
CA HIS A 20 3.43 -14.87 -6.65
C HIS A 20 4.30 -14.34 -7.80
N GLN A 21 4.73 -13.08 -7.69
CA GLN A 21 5.54 -12.39 -8.69
C GLN A 21 6.48 -11.38 -8.03
N ILE A 22 7.66 -11.20 -8.60
CA ILE A 22 8.63 -10.15 -8.23
C ILE A 22 9.08 -9.49 -9.51
N THR A 23 9.07 -8.16 -9.56
CA THR A 23 9.48 -7.38 -10.73
C THR A 23 10.96 -7.56 -11.05
N ASP A 24 11.84 -7.48 -10.03
CA ASP A 24 13.29 -7.64 -10.18
C ASP A 24 13.88 -8.34 -8.95
N LYS A 25 13.81 -9.67 -8.98
CA LYS A 25 14.30 -10.50 -7.87
C LYS A 25 15.80 -10.38 -7.66
N ALA A 26 16.58 -10.30 -8.75
CA ALA A 26 18.04 -10.31 -8.67
C ALA A 26 18.59 -9.04 -8.01
N ASN A 27 18.12 -7.88 -8.43
CA ASN A 27 18.53 -6.60 -7.85
C ASN A 27 18.01 -6.46 -6.41
N LEU A 28 16.77 -6.87 -6.13
CA LEU A 28 16.24 -6.85 -4.75
C LEU A 28 17.08 -7.71 -3.80
N GLN A 29 17.47 -8.92 -4.22
CA GLN A 29 18.36 -9.78 -3.42
C GLN A 29 19.73 -9.16 -3.19
N LYS A 30 20.30 -8.52 -4.21
CA LYS A 30 21.59 -7.84 -4.11
C LYS A 30 21.54 -6.68 -3.11
N GLU A 31 20.49 -5.84 -3.19
CA GLU A 31 20.28 -4.74 -2.24
C GLU A 31 20.16 -5.25 -0.80
N MET A 32 19.35 -6.29 -0.57
CA MET A 32 19.12 -6.86 0.75
C MET A 32 20.36 -7.54 1.37
N ILE A 33 21.37 -7.87 0.59
CA ILE A 33 22.65 -8.39 1.09
C ILE A 33 23.52 -7.24 1.60
N THR A 34 23.45 -6.09 0.97
CA THR A 34 24.37 -4.96 1.23
C THR A 34 23.85 -4.01 2.28
N THR A 35 22.54 -3.80 2.35
CA THR A 35 21.93 -2.81 3.25
C THR A 35 20.62 -3.31 3.85
N SER A 36 20.25 -2.71 4.97
CA SER A 36 18.86 -2.79 5.47
C SER A 36 17.95 -2.00 4.50
N THR A 37 16.95 -2.69 3.97
CA THR A 37 16.04 -2.12 2.97
C THR A 37 14.83 -1.50 3.64
N VAL A 38 14.29 -0.44 3.06
CA VAL A 38 13.01 0.17 3.46
C VAL A 38 11.94 -0.31 2.49
N GLY A 39 10.80 -0.74 3.01
CA GLY A 39 9.68 -1.20 2.17
C GLY A 39 8.33 -0.84 2.77
N TYR A 40 7.33 -0.62 1.93
CA TYR A 40 5.99 -0.24 2.37
C TYR A 40 4.90 -1.12 1.78
N ILE A 41 3.78 -1.18 2.49
CA ILE A 41 2.50 -1.69 1.98
C ILE A 41 1.41 -0.70 2.35
N GLY A 42 0.52 -0.39 1.38
CA GLY A 42 -0.60 0.52 1.56
C GLY A 42 -1.86 -0.19 2.06
N PHE A 43 -2.61 0.50 2.90
CA PHE A 43 -3.88 0.01 3.46
C PHE A 43 -4.92 1.13 3.45
N ASP A 44 -6.02 0.92 2.72
CA ASP A 44 -7.14 1.86 2.70
C ASP A 44 -7.90 1.88 4.02
N CYS A 45 -8.38 3.06 4.39
CA CYS A 45 -9.09 3.31 5.65
C CYS A 45 -10.62 3.22 5.48
N THR A 46 -11.09 2.24 4.71
CA THR A 46 -12.51 2.09 4.34
C THR A 46 -13.39 1.49 5.44
N ALA A 47 -12.79 0.85 6.44
CA ALA A 47 -13.49 0.24 7.58
C ALA A 47 -12.63 0.35 8.84
N PRO A 48 -13.20 0.23 10.05
CA PRO A 48 -12.46 0.32 11.31
C PRO A 48 -11.65 -0.94 11.63
N SER A 49 -11.69 -1.94 10.75
CA SER A 49 -10.96 -3.19 10.90
C SER A 49 -10.47 -3.71 9.55
N LEU A 50 -9.48 -4.58 9.59
CA LEU A 50 -8.92 -5.24 8.41
C LEU A 50 -9.46 -6.68 8.33
N HIS A 51 -9.72 -7.14 7.11
CA HIS A 51 -10.15 -8.52 6.88
C HIS A 51 -8.95 -9.48 6.81
N VAL A 52 -9.21 -10.79 6.80
CA VAL A 52 -8.17 -11.84 6.81
C VAL A 52 -7.18 -11.73 5.64
N GLY A 53 -7.61 -11.24 4.47
CA GLY A 53 -6.70 -11.01 3.33
C GLY A 53 -5.61 -9.99 3.63
N SER A 54 -5.90 -8.96 4.43
CA SER A 54 -4.89 -7.99 4.86
C SER A 54 -3.85 -8.59 5.82
N LEU A 55 -4.18 -9.68 6.51
CA LEU A 55 -3.25 -10.35 7.41
C LEU A 55 -2.01 -10.88 6.68
N ILE A 56 -2.16 -11.33 5.43
CA ILE A 56 -1.02 -11.74 4.60
C ILE A 56 -0.02 -10.60 4.44
N GLN A 57 -0.51 -9.41 4.11
CA GLN A 57 0.30 -8.21 3.93
C GLN A 57 0.96 -7.76 5.25
N ILE A 58 0.22 -7.81 6.36
CA ILE A 58 0.75 -7.51 7.69
C ILE A 58 1.86 -8.51 8.07
N MET A 59 1.68 -9.79 7.77
CA MET A 59 2.70 -10.80 8.03
C MET A 59 3.94 -10.64 7.15
N MET A 60 3.80 -10.14 5.92
CA MET A 60 4.96 -9.76 5.10
C MET A 60 5.76 -8.63 5.77
N LEU A 61 5.10 -7.55 6.22
CA LEU A 61 5.76 -6.46 6.94
C LEU A 61 6.42 -6.95 8.25
N ARG A 62 5.75 -7.86 8.98
CA ARG A 62 6.32 -8.47 10.18
C ARG A 62 7.59 -9.26 9.89
N TRP A 63 7.61 -10.08 8.84
CA TRP A 63 8.81 -10.81 8.43
C TRP A 63 9.89 -9.87 7.92
N PHE A 64 9.51 -8.83 7.20
CA PHE A 64 10.42 -7.79 6.75
C PHE A 64 11.14 -7.14 7.94
N GLN A 65 10.40 -6.77 8.99
CA GLN A 65 10.99 -6.25 10.22
C GLN A 65 11.87 -7.28 10.95
N LYS A 66 11.41 -8.52 11.07
CA LYS A 66 12.15 -9.59 11.74
C LYS A 66 13.49 -9.93 11.08
N THR A 67 13.59 -9.71 9.80
CA THR A 67 14.83 -9.88 9.02
C THR A 67 15.72 -8.64 9.05
N GLY A 68 15.40 -7.63 9.86
CA GLY A 68 16.22 -6.43 10.05
C GLY A 68 15.97 -5.30 9.05
N ASN A 69 14.93 -5.42 8.23
CA ASN A 69 14.51 -4.37 7.29
C ASN A 69 13.53 -3.40 7.97
N LYS A 70 13.34 -2.21 7.41
CA LYS A 70 12.46 -1.17 7.94
C LYS A 70 11.10 -1.15 7.24
N PRO A 71 10.02 -1.63 7.88
CA PRO A 71 8.69 -1.57 7.31
C PRO A 71 8.05 -0.21 7.47
N ILE A 72 7.33 0.23 6.44
CA ILE A 72 6.44 1.38 6.47
C ILE A 72 5.01 0.89 6.27
N VAL A 73 4.15 1.20 7.23
CA VAL A 73 2.70 1.06 7.08
C VAL A 73 2.17 2.34 6.46
N LEU A 74 1.74 2.26 5.20
CA LEU A 74 1.18 3.41 4.48
C LEU A 74 -0.33 3.41 4.62
N MET A 75 -0.85 4.35 5.41
CA MET A 75 -2.30 4.55 5.55
C MET A 75 -2.83 5.33 4.35
N GLY A 76 -3.89 4.82 3.75
CA GLY A 76 -4.53 5.42 2.58
C GLY A 76 -5.59 6.47 2.96
N GLY A 77 -5.27 7.42 3.85
CA GLY A 77 -6.23 8.46 4.25
C GLY A 77 -6.68 9.33 3.07
N GLY A 78 -5.75 9.78 2.25
CA GLY A 78 -6.04 10.57 1.05
C GLY A 78 -6.72 9.74 -0.06
N THR A 79 -6.19 8.56 -0.37
CA THR A 79 -6.78 7.68 -1.40
C THR A 79 -8.17 7.18 -1.02
N THR A 80 -8.45 6.97 0.26
CA THR A 80 -9.80 6.60 0.72
C THR A 80 -10.82 7.71 0.46
N LYS A 81 -10.41 9.00 0.46
CA LYS A 81 -11.31 10.12 0.11
C LYS A 81 -11.72 10.11 -1.36
N VAL A 82 -10.88 9.61 -2.22
CA VAL A 82 -11.17 9.46 -3.67
C VAL A 82 -12.18 8.34 -3.93
N GLY A 83 -12.25 7.34 -3.04
CA GLY A 83 -13.18 6.23 -3.19
C GLY A 83 -12.76 5.22 -4.25
N ASP A 84 -11.43 4.95 -4.36
CA ASP A 84 -10.87 4.00 -5.33
C ASP A 84 -11.66 2.69 -5.39
N PRO A 85 -12.25 2.34 -6.55
CA PRO A 85 -13.04 1.13 -6.73
C PRO A 85 -12.19 -0.12 -7.00
N SER A 86 -10.87 -0.05 -6.95
CA SER A 86 -9.95 -1.14 -7.32
C SER A 86 -10.41 -2.51 -6.80
N GLY A 87 -10.62 -3.44 -7.73
CA GLY A 87 -11.08 -4.80 -7.45
C GLY A 87 -12.55 -4.94 -7.05
N LYS A 88 -13.40 -3.91 -7.26
CA LYS A 88 -14.85 -3.97 -7.03
C LYS A 88 -15.64 -3.54 -8.26
N ASP A 89 -16.83 -4.11 -8.40
CA ASP A 89 -17.73 -3.86 -9.54
C ASP A 89 -18.51 -2.53 -9.45
N SER A 90 -18.38 -1.79 -8.34
CA SER A 90 -19.09 -0.52 -8.13
C SER A 90 -18.21 0.51 -7.42
N ALA A 91 -18.45 1.78 -7.70
CA ALA A 91 -17.83 2.87 -6.97
C ALA A 91 -18.09 2.75 -5.47
N ARG A 92 -17.05 2.98 -4.66
CA ARG A 92 -17.20 2.98 -3.20
C ARG A 92 -17.93 4.24 -2.76
N PRO A 93 -18.83 4.17 -1.78
CA PRO A 93 -19.42 5.37 -1.19
C PRO A 93 -18.31 6.25 -0.60
N LEU A 94 -18.36 7.54 -0.90
CA LEU A 94 -17.42 8.52 -0.36
C LEU A 94 -17.63 8.61 1.16
N LEU A 95 -16.57 8.41 1.90
CA LEU A 95 -16.59 8.52 3.37
C LEU A 95 -16.26 9.95 3.81
N SER A 96 -16.85 10.39 4.91
CA SER A 96 -16.49 11.67 5.52
C SER A 96 -15.08 11.59 6.14
N SER A 97 -14.42 12.75 6.28
CA SER A 97 -13.08 12.84 6.88
C SER A 97 -13.05 12.29 8.30
N GLU A 98 -14.12 12.53 9.10
CA GLU A 98 -14.25 12.02 10.47
C GLU A 98 -14.33 10.49 10.48
N LYS A 99 -15.04 9.90 9.51
CA LYS A 99 -15.14 8.44 9.40
C LYS A 99 -13.84 7.81 8.99
N ILE A 100 -13.10 8.43 8.07
CA ILE A 100 -11.76 7.97 7.65
C ILE A 100 -10.80 8.05 8.84
N GLN A 101 -10.81 9.14 9.59
CA GLN A 101 -9.97 9.30 10.78
C GLN A 101 -10.29 8.24 11.84
N PHE A 102 -11.57 8.03 12.15
CA PHE A 102 -12.00 6.97 13.06
C PHE A 102 -11.51 5.59 12.61
N ASN A 103 -11.65 5.27 11.33
CA ASN A 103 -11.20 3.99 10.78
C ASN A 103 -9.67 3.85 10.92
N LYS A 104 -8.92 4.90 10.59
CA LYS A 104 -7.46 4.95 10.66
C LYS A 104 -6.95 4.66 12.07
N GLU A 105 -7.54 5.29 13.09
CA GLU A 105 -7.16 5.08 14.49
C GLU A 105 -7.38 3.63 14.93
N ASN A 106 -8.50 3.03 14.53
CA ASN A 106 -8.79 1.63 14.86
C ASN A 106 -7.84 0.67 14.13
N ILE A 107 -7.56 0.90 12.84
CA ILE A 107 -6.62 0.06 12.06
C ILE A 107 -5.20 0.14 12.66
N LYS A 108 -4.75 1.32 13.12
CA LYS A 108 -3.45 1.49 13.75
C LYS A 108 -3.23 0.49 14.89
N THR A 109 -4.21 0.31 15.76
CA THR A 109 -4.11 -0.61 16.90
C THR A 109 -3.92 -2.08 16.47
N ILE A 110 -4.31 -2.43 15.25
CA ILE A 110 -4.10 -3.77 14.71
C ILE A 110 -2.62 -3.97 14.38
N PHE A 111 -1.99 -2.99 13.72
CA PHE A 111 -0.56 -3.07 13.36
C PHE A 111 0.34 -3.15 14.58
N GLU A 112 0.02 -2.46 15.66
CA GLU A 112 0.77 -2.47 16.92
C GLU A 112 0.87 -3.88 17.57
N LYS A 113 -0.04 -4.79 17.20
CA LYS A 113 0.01 -6.20 17.65
C LYS A 113 1.02 -7.04 16.88
N PHE A 114 1.41 -6.61 15.68
CA PHE A 114 2.26 -7.39 14.78
C PHE A 114 3.63 -6.77 14.55
N LEU A 115 3.74 -5.45 14.58
CA LEU A 115 4.93 -4.68 14.30
C LEU A 115 5.38 -3.94 15.55
N LYS A 116 6.68 -3.78 15.68
CA LYS A 116 7.27 -2.91 16.69
C LYS A 116 7.47 -1.53 16.06
N PHE A 117 6.86 -0.52 16.63
CA PHE A 117 7.05 0.88 16.31
C PHE A 117 8.01 1.52 17.31
N GLY A 118 8.86 2.43 16.88
CA GLY A 118 9.82 3.09 17.74
C GLY A 118 10.90 3.83 16.95
N GLU A 119 12.06 4.00 17.58
CA GLU A 119 13.16 4.82 17.09
C GLU A 119 14.37 4.01 16.56
N TYR A 120 14.34 2.67 16.68
CA TYR A 120 15.43 1.84 16.16
C TYR A 120 15.37 1.76 14.63
N ASP A 121 16.52 1.46 14.02
CA ASP A 121 16.68 1.46 12.56
C ASP A 121 15.66 0.61 11.81
N ASN A 122 15.26 -0.53 12.38
CA ASN A 122 14.28 -1.45 11.80
C ASN A 122 12.89 -1.37 12.46
N ASP A 123 12.66 -0.42 13.35
CA ASP A 123 11.32 -0.19 13.88
C ASP A 123 10.41 0.34 12.77
N ALA A 124 9.17 -0.13 12.78
CA ALA A 124 8.17 0.28 11.81
C ALA A 124 7.82 1.77 11.98
N ILE A 125 7.51 2.42 10.88
CA ILE A 125 6.87 3.73 10.89
C ILE A 125 5.50 3.64 10.24
N MET A 126 4.60 4.52 10.64
CA MET A 126 3.29 4.67 10.04
C MET A 126 3.21 6.06 9.43
N VAL A 127 2.84 6.12 8.16
CA VAL A 127 2.64 7.36 7.40
C VAL A 127 1.26 7.37 6.77
N ASP A 128 0.73 8.56 6.51
CA ASP A 128 -0.56 8.74 5.85
C ASP A 128 -0.36 9.47 4.52
N ASN A 129 -0.86 8.92 3.43
CA ASN A 129 -0.75 9.59 2.14
C ASN A 129 -1.57 10.88 2.04
N ALA A 130 -2.53 11.11 2.93
CA ALA A 130 -3.23 12.38 3.05
C ALA A 130 -2.27 13.55 3.32
N ASP A 131 -1.18 13.33 4.07
CA ASP A 131 -0.22 14.37 4.47
C ASP A 131 0.39 15.10 3.26
N TRP A 132 0.55 14.41 2.14
CA TRP A 132 1.08 15.04 0.91
C TRP A 132 0.03 15.17 -0.20
N LEU A 133 -0.95 14.27 -0.32
CA LEU A 133 -1.95 14.33 -1.38
C LEU A 133 -2.91 15.51 -1.22
N GLU A 134 -3.31 15.85 0.01
CA GLU A 134 -4.25 16.95 0.27
C GLU A 134 -3.65 18.33 0.02
N ASN A 135 -2.32 18.43 0.04
CA ASN A 135 -1.61 19.69 -0.16
C ASN A 135 -1.19 19.93 -1.63
N LEU A 136 -1.53 19.01 -2.54
CA LEU A 136 -1.20 19.16 -3.96
C LEU A 136 -2.02 20.28 -4.61
N ASN A 137 -1.33 21.20 -5.26
CA ASN A 137 -1.99 22.19 -6.11
C ASN A 137 -2.48 21.51 -7.38
N TYR A 138 -3.79 21.59 -7.65
CA TYR A 138 -4.44 20.89 -8.74
C TYR A 138 -3.81 21.21 -10.11
N ILE A 139 -3.62 22.49 -10.43
CA ILE A 139 -3.06 22.88 -11.74
C ILE A 139 -1.61 22.45 -11.87
N SER A 140 -0.80 22.64 -10.84
CA SER A 140 0.60 22.21 -10.84
C SER A 140 0.71 20.70 -10.98
N PHE A 141 -0.11 19.94 -10.26
CA PHE A 141 -0.16 18.48 -10.38
C PHE A 141 -0.51 18.02 -11.80
N LEU A 142 -1.57 18.59 -12.39
CA LEU A 142 -1.95 18.24 -13.76
C LEU A 142 -0.87 18.60 -14.78
N ARG A 143 -0.20 19.74 -14.61
CA ARG A 143 0.88 20.17 -15.49
C ARG A 143 2.11 19.27 -15.38
N ASP A 144 2.55 18.99 -14.16
CA ASP A 144 3.84 18.36 -13.89
C ASP A 144 3.77 16.83 -14.03
N TYR A 145 2.64 16.24 -13.70
CA TYR A 145 2.45 14.80 -13.72
C TYR A 145 1.42 14.33 -14.74
N GLY A 146 0.31 15.05 -14.95
CA GLY A 146 -0.76 14.66 -15.85
C GLY A 146 -0.31 14.42 -17.29
N SER A 147 0.72 15.14 -17.75
CA SER A 147 1.31 14.97 -19.08
C SER A 147 1.96 13.59 -19.32
N TYR A 148 2.34 12.87 -18.26
CA TYR A 148 2.89 11.51 -18.36
C TYR A 148 1.83 10.44 -18.50
N PHE A 149 0.57 10.76 -18.27
CA PHE A 149 -0.55 9.83 -18.33
C PHE A 149 -1.37 10.04 -19.60
N SER A 150 -1.41 9.03 -20.45
CA SER A 150 -2.24 9.07 -21.66
C SER A 150 -3.63 8.54 -21.35
N VAL A 151 -4.67 9.36 -21.56
CA VAL A 151 -6.08 8.96 -21.41
C VAL A 151 -6.37 7.71 -22.24
N ASN A 152 -5.87 7.65 -23.49
CA ASN A 152 -6.08 6.50 -24.38
C ASN A 152 -5.45 5.21 -23.80
N LYS A 153 -4.36 5.30 -23.03
CA LYS A 153 -3.78 4.14 -22.34
C LYS A 153 -4.60 3.77 -21.10
N LEU A 154 -5.05 4.76 -20.33
CA LEU A 154 -5.83 4.53 -19.11
C LEU A 154 -7.17 3.84 -19.42
N VAL A 155 -7.93 4.31 -20.40
CA VAL A 155 -9.21 3.67 -20.78
C VAL A 155 -9.06 2.28 -21.39
N ASN A 156 -7.84 1.91 -21.78
CA ASN A 156 -7.52 0.57 -22.29
C ASN A 156 -7.00 -0.40 -21.22
N LEU A 157 -6.85 0.03 -19.98
CA LEU A 157 -6.56 -0.88 -18.86
C LEU A 157 -7.73 -1.86 -18.69
N GLU A 158 -7.41 -3.11 -18.42
CA GLU A 158 -8.40 -4.19 -18.32
C GLU A 158 -9.52 -3.89 -17.31
N SER A 159 -9.16 -3.36 -16.15
CA SER A 159 -10.11 -2.95 -15.11
C SER A 159 -11.08 -1.86 -15.57
N VAL A 160 -10.60 -0.89 -16.35
CA VAL A 160 -11.42 0.20 -16.91
C VAL A 160 -12.29 -0.31 -18.03
N LYS A 161 -11.75 -1.11 -18.96
CA LYS A 161 -12.51 -1.75 -20.04
C LYS A 161 -13.69 -2.56 -19.53
N LEU A 162 -13.47 -3.44 -18.55
CA LEU A 162 -14.52 -4.27 -17.97
C LEU A 162 -15.68 -3.44 -17.39
N ARG A 163 -15.39 -2.26 -16.82
CA ARG A 163 -16.42 -1.36 -16.32
C ARG A 163 -17.18 -0.66 -17.46
N LEU A 164 -16.47 -0.20 -18.48
CA LEU A 164 -17.09 0.41 -19.66
C LEU A 164 -17.97 -0.57 -20.41
N GLU A 165 -17.55 -1.83 -20.57
CA GLU A 165 -18.34 -2.90 -21.20
C GLU A 165 -19.61 -3.23 -20.41
N ARG A 166 -19.61 -3.00 -19.09
CA ARG A 166 -20.78 -3.16 -18.21
C ARG A 166 -21.64 -1.91 -18.10
N GLU A 167 -21.41 -0.90 -18.96
CA GLU A 167 -22.11 0.40 -18.95
C GLU A 167 -22.05 1.12 -17.59
N GLN A 168 -21.00 0.87 -16.80
CA GLN A 168 -20.79 1.55 -15.52
C GLN A 168 -20.12 2.91 -15.75
N ASN A 169 -20.73 3.95 -15.23
CA ASN A 169 -20.17 5.29 -15.32
C ASN A 169 -18.82 5.35 -14.59
N LEU A 170 -17.83 5.94 -15.26
CA LEU A 170 -16.57 6.33 -14.67
C LEU A 170 -16.61 7.83 -14.40
N SER A 171 -16.32 8.22 -13.18
CA SER A 171 -16.14 9.62 -12.85
C SER A 171 -14.72 10.10 -13.15
N PHE A 172 -14.51 11.40 -13.30
CA PHE A 172 -13.16 11.97 -13.44
C PHE A 172 -12.30 11.76 -12.17
N LEU A 173 -12.92 11.46 -11.04
CA LEU A 173 -12.24 11.19 -9.78
C LEU A 173 -11.57 9.80 -9.78
N GLU A 174 -12.10 8.86 -10.53
CA GLU A 174 -11.62 7.47 -10.62
C GLU A 174 -10.57 7.32 -11.73
#